data_619067386bc3a94f696bee424bfa4a9c
#
_entry.id   619067386bc3a94f696bee424bfa4a9c
#
_cell.length_a   1.000
_cell.length_b   1.000
_cell.length_c   1.000
_cell.angle_alpha   90.00
_cell.angle_beta   90.00
_cell.angle_gamma   90.00
#
_symmetry.space_group_name_H-M   'P 1'
#
loop_
_entity.id
_entity.type
_entity.pdbx_description
1 polymer ?
#
loop_
_entity_poly.entity_id
_entity_poly.type
_entity_poly.pdbx_seq_one_letter_code
_entity_poly.pdbx_strand_id
1 'polypeptide(L)'
;MNFACFFILIQYLDAMIEFKNISKHYQLKGQTIRALDQINLQIPDGSIFGIIGYSGAGKSTLIRLINLLERPDEGQVIIHQKDFTALDARTLRQERANIGMIFQHFNLLQTKTVAANIEMPMRLLGYSKAEREKRLNELLDFINLKHKRDAFPDELSGGQKQRVGIARALANHPKILLCDEA
;
A
#
# COMPACT_ATOMS: atom_id res chain seq x y z
N MET A 1 10.38 -12.95 21.20
CA MET A 1 9.05 -13.02 20.55
C MET A 1 8.88 -11.72 19.76
N ASN A 2 9.14 -11.75 18.46
CA ASN A 2 8.94 -10.56 17.61
C ASN A 2 7.48 -10.53 17.20
N PHE A 3 6.68 -9.68 17.84
CA PHE A 3 5.35 -9.34 17.36
C PHE A 3 5.53 -8.30 16.25
N ALA A 4 5.31 -8.69 15.00
CA ALA A 4 5.16 -7.72 13.93
C ALA A 4 3.76 -7.11 14.04
N CYS A 5 3.69 -5.81 14.29
CA CYS A 5 2.44 -5.07 14.35
C CYS A 5 2.20 -4.39 13.00
N PHE A 6 1.05 -4.66 12.37
CA PHE A 6 0.66 -4.04 11.12
C PHE A 6 -0.45 -3.05 11.38
N PHE A 7 -0.32 -1.85 10.84
CA PHE A 7 -1.35 -0.83 10.90
C PHE A 7 -1.94 -0.60 9.51
N ILE A 8 -3.24 -0.69 9.40
CA ILE A 8 -3.99 -0.16 8.26
C ILE A 8 -4.53 1.18 8.72
N LEU A 9 -4.00 2.28 8.17
CA LEU A 9 -4.51 3.62 8.43
C LEU A 9 -5.56 3.92 7.36
N ILE A 10 -6.82 3.93 7.75
CA ILE A 10 -7.92 4.35 6.90
C ILE A 10 -8.26 5.78 7.30
N GLN A 11 -7.84 6.73 6.47
CA GLN A 11 -8.20 8.12 6.63
C GLN A 11 -9.16 8.50 5.50
N TYR A 12 -10.38 8.82 5.87
CA TYR A 12 -11.50 9.50 5.20
C TYR A 12 -12.81 8.67 5.13
N LEU A 13 -13.85 9.41 5.38
CA LEU A 13 -15.24 9.16 5.70
C LEU A 13 -16.03 8.31 4.71
N ASP A 14 -15.64 7.32 4.03
CA ASP A 14 -16.52 6.49 3.17
C ASP A 14 -15.89 5.17 2.68
N ALA A 15 -14.74 4.73 3.19
CA ALA A 15 -14.14 3.47 2.76
C ALA A 15 -14.42 2.31 3.74
N MET A 16 -15.36 1.47 3.43
CA MET A 16 -15.48 0.16 4.07
C MET A 16 -14.70 -0.88 3.25
N ILE A 17 -13.86 -1.67 3.93
CA ILE A 17 -13.22 -2.84 3.31
C ILE A 17 -13.88 -4.09 3.87
N GLU A 18 -14.31 -4.99 2.99
CA GLU A 18 -14.90 -6.26 3.37
C GLU A 18 -14.22 -7.41 2.64
N PHE A 19 -13.80 -8.42 3.39
CA PHE A 19 -13.38 -9.72 2.89
C PHE A 19 -14.51 -10.70 3.07
N LYS A 20 -14.87 -11.42 2.01
CA LYS A 20 -15.88 -12.49 2.02
C LYS A 20 -15.25 -13.83 1.63
N ASN A 21 -15.14 -14.74 2.58
CA ASN A 21 -14.64 -16.11 2.41
C ASN A 21 -13.29 -16.16 1.65
N ILE A 22 -12.37 -15.27 1.99
CA ILE A 22 -11.08 -15.16 1.32
C ILE A 22 -10.19 -16.33 1.69
N SER A 23 -9.76 -17.08 0.68
CA SER A 23 -8.70 -18.09 0.79
C SER A 23 -7.54 -17.78 -0.13
N LYS A 24 -6.32 -18.05 0.35
CA LYS A 24 -5.08 -17.89 -0.43
C LYS A 24 -4.10 -19.01 -0.14
N HIS A 25 -3.62 -19.66 -1.20
CA HIS A 25 -2.66 -20.76 -1.15
C HIS A 25 -1.41 -20.42 -1.95
N TYR A 26 -0.27 -20.90 -1.50
CA TYR A 26 0.99 -20.83 -2.22
C TYR A 26 1.55 -22.23 -2.45
N GLN A 27 2.14 -22.44 -3.61
CA GLN A 27 2.89 -23.67 -3.91
C GLN A 27 4.37 -23.43 -3.57
N LEU A 28 4.90 -24.13 -2.60
CA LEU A 28 6.31 -24.04 -2.21
C LEU A 28 6.93 -25.45 -2.19
N LYS A 29 7.91 -25.70 -3.05
CA LYS A 29 8.65 -26.99 -3.13
C LYS A 29 7.72 -28.23 -3.19
N GLY A 30 6.61 -28.12 -3.95
CA GLY A 30 5.65 -29.22 -4.11
C GLY A 30 4.63 -29.35 -2.97
N GLN A 31 4.68 -28.48 -1.97
CA GLN A 31 3.68 -28.44 -0.89
C GLN A 31 2.76 -27.23 -1.05
N THR A 32 1.48 -27.42 -0.76
CA THR A 32 0.51 -26.33 -0.72
C THR A 32 0.51 -25.71 0.68
N ILE A 33 0.90 -24.45 0.77
CA ILE A 33 0.83 -23.67 2.01
C ILE A 33 -0.44 -22.83 1.97
N ARG A 34 -1.35 -23.06 2.89
CA ARG A 34 -2.57 -22.28 3.09
C ARG A 34 -2.21 -21.03 3.91
N ALA A 35 -2.05 -19.89 3.25
CA ALA A 35 -1.70 -18.62 3.90
C ALA A 35 -2.92 -17.95 4.52
N LEU A 36 -4.10 -18.06 3.89
CA LEU A 36 -5.38 -17.59 4.39
C LEU A 36 -6.44 -18.65 4.10
N ASP A 37 -7.36 -18.83 5.03
CA ASP A 37 -8.41 -19.83 4.95
C ASP A 37 -9.76 -19.25 5.37
N GLN A 38 -10.67 -19.06 4.43
CA GLN A 38 -12.04 -18.58 4.60
C GLN A 38 -12.15 -17.32 5.49
N ILE A 39 -11.25 -16.37 5.32
CA ILE A 39 -11.23 -15.14 6.10
C ILE A 39 -12.44 -14.28 5.77
N ASN A 40 -13.20 -13.92 6.80
CA ASN A 40 -14.27 -12.94 6.77
C ASN A 40 -13.89 -11.78 7.69
N LEU A 41 -13.86 -10.56 7.16
CA LEU A 41 -13.43 -9.39 7.90
C LEU A 41 -14.10 -8.14 7.35
N GLN A 42 -14.51 -7.26 8.23
CA GLN A 42 -15.01 -5.92 7.88
C GLN A 42 -14.20 -4.85 8.59
N ILE A 43 -13.77 -3.86 7.85
CA ILE A 43 -13.01 -2.71 8.36
C ILE A 43 -13.87 -1.47 8.11
N PRO A 44 -14.37 -0.80 9.17
CA PRO A 44 -15.23 0.37 9.04
C PRO A 44 -14.49 1.57 8.46
N ASP A 45 -15.25 2.51 7.91
CA ASP A 45 -14.76 3.80 7.45
C ASP A 45 -14.11 4.61 8.57
N GLY A 46 -13.08 5.38 8.23
CA GLY A 46 -12.40 6.27 9.14
C GLY A 46 -11.70 5.60 10.31
N SER A 47 -11.59 4.26 10.30
CA SER A 47 -10.94 3.51 11.37
C SER A 47 -9.45 3.33 11.16
N ILE A 48 -8.70 3.22 12.26
CA ILE A 48 -7.34 2.67 12.29
C ILE A 48 -7.48 1.21 12.69
N PHE A 49 -7.11 0.29 11.79
CA PHE A 49 -7.24 -1.14 12.00
C PHE A 49 -5.88 -1.83 12.03
N GLY A 50 -5.59 -2.55 13.10
CA GLY A 50 -4.34 -3.28 13.29
C GLY A 50 -4.52 -4.79 13.13
N ILE A 51 -3.62 -5.43 12.36
CA ILE A 51 -3.56 -6.89 12.20
C ILE A 51 -2.34 -7.40 12.95
N ILE A 52 -2.56 -8.23 13.98
CA ILE A 52 -1.51 -8.76 14.83
C ILE A 52 -1.44 -10.28 14.62
N GLY A 53 -0.23 -10.83 14.65
CA GLY A 53 0.01 -12.27 14.55
C GLY A 53 1.49 -12.61 14.41
N TYR A 54 1.84 -13.86 14.52
CA TYR A 54 3.21 -14.36 14.36
C TYR A 54 3.74 -14.11 12.95
N SER A 55 5.08 -14.14 12.80
CA SER A 55 5.71 -14.14 11.46
C SER A 55 5.19 -15.35 10.66
N GLY A 56 4.86 -15.15 9.38
CA GLY A 56 4.26 -16.19 8.54
C GLY A 56 2.75 -16.42 8.71
N ALA A 57 2.06 -15.69 9.59
CA ALA A 57 0.61 -15.83 9.80
C ALA A 57 -0.28 -15.27 8.69
N GLY A 58 0.28 -14.91 7.52
CA GLY A 58 -0.52 -14.41 6.38
C GLY A 58 -0.83 -12.92 6.40
N LYS A 59 -0.30 -12.12 7.36
CA LYS A 59 -0.61 -10.69 7.50
C LYS A 59 -0.29 -9.88 6.25
N SER A 60 0.93 -10.00 5.71
CA SER A 60 1.33 -9.31 4.47
C SER A 60 0.51 -9.76 3.27
N THR A 61 0.13 -11.05 3.21
CA THR A 61 -0.78 -11.58 2.19
C THR A 61 -2.14 -10.89 2.29
N LEU A 62 -2.71 -10.78 3.49
CA LEU A 62 -4.01 -10.13 3.70
C LEU A 62 -3.98 -8.66 3.27
N ILE A 63 -2.94 -7.91 3.64
CA ILE A 63 -2.75 -6.51 3.22
C ILE A 63 -2.67 -6.39 1.69
N ARG A 64 -1.90 -7.28 1.03
CA ARG A 64 -1.74 -7.27 -0.43
C ARG A 64 -2.97 -7.67 -1.21
N LEU A 65 -3.90 -8.37 -0.57
CA LEU A 65 -5.21 -8.65 -1.16
C LEU A 65 -6.12 -7.43 -1.21
N ILE A 66 -5.99 -6.47 -0.27
CA ILE A 66 -6.81 -5.25 -0.28
C ILE A 66 -6.63 -4.48 -1.59
N ASN A 67 -5.39 -4.31 -2.03
CA ASN A 67 -5.11 -3.61 -3.29
C ASN A 67 -4.93 -4.56 -4.48
N LEU A 68 -5.24 -5.86 -4.31
CA LEU A 68 -5.06 -6.92 -5.30
C LEU A 68 -3.65 -6.96 -5.93
N LEU A 69 -2.59 -6.56 -5.20
CA LEU A 69 -1.22 -6.92 -5.59
C LEU A 69 -1.07 -8.44 -5.64
N GLU A 70 -1.81 -9.14 -4.80
CA GLU A 70 -2.06 -10.56 -4.88
C GLU A 70 -3.57 -10.79 -5.06
N ARG A 71 -3.95 -11.79 -5.86
CA ARG A 71 -5.35 -12.17 -6.02
C ARG A 71 -5.68 -13.31 -5.08
N PRO A 72 -6.85 -13.31 -4.43
CA PRO A 72 -7.32 -14.47 -3.70
C PRO A 72 -7.56 -15.64 -4.66
N ASP A 73 -7.48 -16.86 -4.16
CA ASP A 73 -7.84 -18.06 -4.90
C ASP A 73 -9.35 -18.30 -4.80
N GLU A 74 -9.96 -17.88 -3.67
CA GLU A 74 -11.40 -17.93 -3.43
C GLU A 74 -11.85 -16.68 -2.68
N GLY A 75 -13.14 -16.35 -2.81
CA GLY A 75 -13.79 -15.25 -2.11
C GLY A 75 -13.68 -13.91 -2.82
N GLN A 76 -14.09 -12.84 -2.14
CA GLN A 76 -14.23 -11.50 -2.70
C GLN A 76 -13.62 -10.44 -1.79
N VAL A 77 -12.96 -9.45 -2.39
CA VAL A 77 -12.52 -8.22 -1.72
C VAL A 77 -13.41 -7.09 -2.18
N ILE A 78 -14.20 -6.54 -1.27
CA ILE A 78 -15.13 -5.46 -1.54
C ILE A 78 -14.63 -4.19 -0.87
N ILE A 79 -14.53 -3.10 -1.62
CA ILE A 79 -14.16 -1.77 -1.13
C ILE A 79 -15.22 -0.79 -1.62
N HIS A 80 -15.83 -0.02 -0.73
CA HIS A 80 -16.94 0.88 -1.07
C HIS A 80 -18.03 0.19 -1.89
N GLN A 81 -18.50 -0.97 -1.43
CA GLN A 81 -19.53 -1.77 -2.11
C GLN A 81 -19.13 -2.23 -3.53
N LYS A 82 -17.89 -2.00 -3.96
CA LYS A 82 -17.38 -2.45 -5.26
C LYS A 82 -16.52 -3.70 -5.07
N ASP A 83 -16.85 -4.78 -5.78
CA ASP A 83 -16.04 -6.00 -5.82
C ASP A 83 -14.76 -5.77 -6.63
N PHE A 84 -13.64 -5.62 -5.93
CA PHE A 84 -12.33 -5.42 -6.55
C PHE A 84 -11.84 -6.69 -7.27
N THR A 85 -12.25 -7.87 -6.81
CA THR A 85 -11.83 -9.14 -7.43
C THR A 85 -12.40 -9.33 -8.82
N ALA A 86 -13.55 -8.72 -9.12
CA ALA A 86 -14.21 -8.76 -10.41
C ALA A 86 -13.74 -7.66 -11.39
N LEU A 87 -12.91 -6.70 -10.94
CA LEU A 87 -12.48 -5.60 -11.79
C LEU A 87 -11.50 -6.07 -12.88
N ASP A 88 -11.66 -5.51 -14.08
CA ASP A 88 -10.67 -5.59 -15.13
C ASP A 88 -9.38 -4.83 -14.78
N ALA A 89 -8.29 -5.13 -15.50
CA ALA A 89 -6.97 -4.56 -15.19
C ALA A 89 -6.90 -3.03 -15.31
N ARG A 90 -7.70 -2.42 -16.18
CA ARG A 90 -7.74 -0.96 -16.39
C ARG A 90 -8.43 -0.29 -15.22
N THR A 91 -9.61 -0.74 -14.87
CA THR A 91 -10.40 -0.23 -13.74
C THR A 91 -9.67 -0.43 -12.42
N LEU A 92 -9.11 -1.61 -12.19
CA LEU A 92 -8.32 -1.90 -11.00
C LEU A 92 -7.12 -0.94 -10.85
N ARG A 93 -6.44 -0.58 -11.94
CA ARG A 93 -5.35 0.39 -11.91
C ARG A 93 -5.83 1.78 -11.48
N GLN A 94 -7.01 2.20 -11.92
CA GLN A 94 -7.61 3.47 -11.51
C GLN A 94 -7.99 3.46 -10.03
N GLU A 95 -8.60 2.37 -9.55
CA GLU A 95 -8.99 2.24 -8.14
C GLU A 95 -7.78 2.17 -7.19
N ARG A 96 -6.70 1.52 -7.59
CA ARG A 96 -5.43 1.50 -6.83
C ARG A 96 -4.83 2.88 -6.60
N ALA A 97 -5.18 3.88 -7.39
CA ALA A 97 -4.73 5.25 -7.18
C ALA A 97 -5.25 5.86 -5.87
N ASN A 98 -6.38 5.33 -5.36
CA ASN A 98 -6.97 5.73 -4.08
C ASN A 98 -6.41 4.95 -2.89
N ILE A 99 -5.48 4.01 -3.13
CA ILE A 99 -4.89 3.15 -2.10
C ILE A 99 -3.38 3.41 -2.06
N GLY A 100 -2.91 4.04 -1.00
CA GLY A 100 -1.48 4.18 -0.71
C GLY A 100 -0.95 2.92 -0.04
N MET A 101 0.30 2.55 -0.34
CA MET A 101 0.94 1.42 0.32
C MET A 101 2.37 1.76 0.74
N ILE A 102 2.66 1.56 2.03
CA ILE A 102 3.97 1.63 2.63
C ILE A 102 4.49 0.19 2.75
N PHE A 103 5.60 -0.09 2.08
CA PHE A 103 6.18 -1.43 2.00
C PHE A 103 7.27 -1.63 3.05
N GLN A 104 7.40 -2.83 3.57
CA GLN A 104 8.44 -3.25 4.52
C GLN A 104 9.87 -2.92 4.01
N HIS A 105 10.15 -3.15 2.74
CA HIS A 105 11.47 -2.93 2.11
C HIS A 105 11.52 -1.65 1.27
N PHE A 106 10.72 -0.64 1.62
CA PHE A 106 10.61 0.68 0.96
C PHE A 106 10.22 0.64 -0.52
N ASN A 107 10.67 -0.35 -1.28
CA ASN A 107 10.43 -0.54 -2.74
C ASN A 107 10.65 0.73 -3.56
N LEU A 108 11.73 1.47 -3.25
CA LEU A 108 12.12 2.65 -4.02
C LEU A 108 12.76 2.23 -5.34
N LEU A 109 12.47 2.98 -6.39
CA LEU A 109 13.13 2.83 -7.68
C LEU A 109 14.57 3.33 -7.56
N GLN A 110 15.54 2.42 -7.58
CA GLN A 110 16.96 2.73 -7.35
C GLN A 110 17.55 3.66 -8.39
N THR A 111 17.04 3.63 -9.63
CA THR A 111 17.47 4.48 -10.74
C THR A 111 16.75 5.82 -10.80
N LYS A 112 15.97 6.16 -9.79
CA LYS A 112 15.20 7.41 -9.73
C LYS A 112 15.53 8.18 -8.46
N THR A 113 15.55 9.50 -8.55
CA THR A 113 15.76 10.39 -7.42
C THR A 113 14.61 10.30 -6.40
N VAL A 114 14.81 10.88 -5.22
CA VAL A 114 13.74 11.05 -4.21
C VAL A 114 12.52 11.74 -4.83
N ALA A 115 12.72 12.87 -5.51
CA ALA A 115 11.63 13.58 -6.18
C ALA A 115 10.89 12.68 -7.17
N ALA A 116 11.61 11.97 -8.03
CA ALA A 116 11.02 11.11 -9.05
C ALA A 116 10.27 9.91 -8.44
N ASN A 117 10.76 9.35 -7.33
CA ASN A 117 10.06 8.31 -6.59
C ASN A 117 8.72 8.81 -6.02
N ILE A 118 8.69 10.01 -5.42
CA ILE A 118 7.48 10.59 -4.84
C ILE A 118 6.49 11.01 -5.94
N GLU A 119 6.97 11.58 -7.05
CA GLU A 119 6.12 12.03 -8.16
C GLU A 119 5.50 10.90 -8.97
N MET A 120 6.08 9.70 -8.95
CA MET A 120 5.67 8.61 -9.85
C MET A 120 4.17 8.31 -9.82
N PRO A 121 3.52 8.17 -8.65
CA PRO A 121 2.08 7.91 -8.60
C PRO A 121 1.25 9.02 -9.26
N MET A 122 1.62 10.28 -9.05
CA MET A 122 0.94 11.44 -9.64
C MET A 122 1.10 11.50 -11.16
N ARG A 123 2.29 11.12 -11.68
CA ARG A 123 2.53 11.02 -13.14
C ARG A 123 1.63 9.98 -13.79
N LEU A 124 1.44 8.83 -13.14
CA LEU A 124 0.57 7.76 -13.64
C LEU A 124 -0.89 8.18 -13.72
N LEU A 125 -1.32 9.14 -12.90
CA LEU A 125 -2.67 9.71 -12.90
C LEU A 125 -2.81 10.95 -13.79
N GLY A 126 -1.75 11.37 -14.47
CA GLY A 126 -1.81 12.48 -15.41
C GLY A 126 -1.80 13.87 -14.76
N TYR A 127 -1.35 14.00 -13.50
CA TYR A 127 -1.17 15.32 -12.88
C TYR A 127 -0.25 16.21 -13.72
N SER A 128 -0.59 17.47 -13.88
CA SER A 128 0.24 18.46 -14.53
C SER A 128 1.59 18.65 -13.83
N LYS A 129 2.58 19.19 -14.50
CA LYS A 129 3.88 19.48 -13.89
C LYS A 129 3.76 20.40 -12.67
N ALA A 130 2.90 21.42 -12.76
CA ALA A 130 2.70 22.38 -11.68
C ALA A 130 2.09 21.73 -10.43
N GLU A 131 1.07 20.88 -10.60
CA GLU A 131 0.43 20.14 -9.49
C GLU A 131 1.42 19.19 -8.82
N ARG A 132 2.20 18.43 -9.62
CA ARG A 132 3.23 17.53 -9.07
C ARG A 132 4.29 18.29 -8.28
N GLU A 133 4.80 19.39 -8.84
CA GLU A 133 5.82 20.21 -8.19
C GLU A 133 5.32 20.78 -6.85
N LYS A 134 4.10 21.31 -6.83
CA LYS A 134 3.47 21.80 -5.61
C LYS A 134 3.38 20.68 -4.55
N ARG A 135 2.78 19.55 -4.94
CA ARG A 135 2.59 18.42 -4.02
C ARG A 135 3.90 17.80 -3.56
N LEU A 136 4.89 17.70 -4.46
CA LEU A 136 6.24 17.23 -4.13
C LEU A 136 6.87 18.08 -3.04
N ASN A 137 6.81 19.41 -3.16
CA ASN A 137 7.38 20.32 -2.18
C ASN A 137 6.70 20.19 -0.81
N GLU A 138 5.36 20.08 -0.77
CA GLU A 138 4.60 19.81 0.47
C GLU A 138 5.08 18.51 1.14
N LEU A 139 5.24 17.44 0.36
CA LEU A 139 5.64 16.14 0.89
C LEU A 139 7.10 16.12 1.34
N LEU A 140 8.00 16.77 0.60
CA LEU A 140 9.41 16.90 0.99
C LEU A 140 9.58 17.70 2.29
N ASP A 141 8.76 18.74 2.49
CA ASP A 141 8.69 19.47 3.76
C ASP A 141 8.17 18.57 4.88
N PHE A 142 7.05 17.90 4.66
CA PHE A 142 6.43 17.00 5.64
C PHE A 142 7.40 15.92 6.15
N ILE A 143 8.21 15.33 5.26
CA ILE A 143 9.18 14.30 5.63
C ILE A 143 10.55 14.87 6.02
N ASN A 144 10.74 16.20 5.99
CA ASN A 144 12.00 16.89 6.28
C ASN A 144 13.20 16.40 5.40
N LEU A 145 12.98 16.27 4.09
CA LEU A 145 13.98 15.79 3.14
C LEU A 145 14.12 16.70 1.91
N LYS A 146 13.80 17.99 2.00
CA LYS A 146 13.95 18.96 0.90
C LYS A 146 15.39 18.99 0.35
N HIS A 147 16.39 18.93 1.25
CA HIS A 147 17.80 18.91 0.94
C HIS A 147 18.27 17.62 0.22
N LYS A 148 17.43 16.60 0.18
CA LYS A 148 17.67 15.30 -0.48
C LYS A 148 16.82 15.09 -1.74
N ARG A 149 16.17 16.14 -2.24
CA ARG A 149 15.25 16.08 -3.38
C ARG A 149 15.83 15.30 -4.58
N ASP A 150 17.08 15.60 -4.94
CA ASP A 150 17.74 15.05 -6.12
C ASP A 150 18.67 13.86 -5.82
N ALA A 151 18.74 13.43 -4.56
CA ALA A 151 19.51 12.26 -4.14
C ALA A 151 18.86 10.96 -4.64
N PHE A 152 19.70 9.94 -4.85
CA PHE A 152 19.24 8.58 -5.16
C PHE A 152 19.05 7.74 -3.90
N PRO A 153 18.28 6.63 -3.94
CA PRO A 153 18.03 5.80 -2.77
C PRO A 153 19.27 5.25 -2.07
N ASP A 154 20.35 4.98 -2.77
CA ASP A 154 21.63 4.50 -2.21
C ASP A 154 22.35 5.56 -1.37
N GLU A 155 22.05 6.85 -1.57
CA GLU A 155 22.56 7.97 -0.79
C GLU A 155 21.74 8.27 0.47
N LEU A 156 20.75 7.42 0.79
CA LEU A 156 19.82 7.61 1.90
C LEU A 156 20.03 6.57 3.00
N SER A 157 19.89 7.01 4.25
CA SER A 157 19.75 6.07 5.38
C SER A 157 18.43 5.28 5.31
N GLY A 158 18.33 4.15 6.05
CA GLY A 158 17.11 3.35 6.12
C GLY A 158 15.88 4.16 6.53
N GLY A 159 16.00 5.01 7.56
CA GLY A 159 14.92 5.88 7.99
C GLY A 159 14.56 6.97 6.97
N GLN A 160 15.53 7.45 6.17
CA GLN A 160 15.24 8.37 5.06
C GLN A 160 14.50 7.65 3.92
N LYS A 161 14.91 6.43 3.55
CA LYS A 161 14.21 5.58 2.56
C LYS A 161 12.77 5.33 2.97
N GLN A 162 12.54 5.05 4.24
CA GLN A 162 11.19 4.83 4.77
C GLN A 162 10.33 6.09 4.64
N ARG A 163 10.86 7.26 5.04
CA ARG A 163 10.16 8.54 4.87
C ARG A 163 9.81 8.85 3.42
N VAL A 164 10.71 8.56 2.47
CA VAL A 164 10.42 8.68 1.03
C VAL A 164 9.31 7.72 0.61
N GLY A 165 9.32 6.48 1.10
CA GLY A 165 8.25 5.50 0.88
C GLY A 165 6.89 5.98 1.37
N ILE A 166 6.85 6.59 2.57
CA ILE A 166 5.65 7.22 3.15
C ILE A 166 5.16 8.37 2.25
N ALA A 167 6.05 9.30 1.89
CA ALA A 167 5.68 10.42 1.02
C ALA A 167 5.12 9.96 -0.32
N ARG A 168 5.73 8.93 -0.94
CA ARG A 168 5.22 8.33 -2.17
C ARG A 168 3.83 7.73 -2.00
N ALA A 169 3.59 7.03 -0.89
CA ALA A 169 2.29 6.44 -0.61
C ALA A 169 1.20 7.51 -0.44
N LEU A 170 1.55 8.69 0.09
CA LEU A 170 0.64 9.81 0.33
C LEU A 170 0.48 10.76 -0.88
N ALA A 171 1.23 10.54 -1.98
CA ALA A 171 1.31 11.50 -3.08
C ALA A 171 -0.05 11.84 -3.71
N ASN A 172 -0.92 10.85 -3.89
CA ASN A 172 -2.21 10.98 -4.56
C ASN A 172 -3.37 11.26 -3.60
N HIS A 173 -3.13 11.65 -2.35
CA HIS A 173 -4.18 11.79 -1.33
C HIS A 173 -5.05 10.52 -1.22
N PRO A 174 -4.47 9.35 -0.93
CA PRO A 174 -5.20 8.09 -0.91
C PRO A 174 -6.28 8.09 0.16
N LYS A 175 -7.39 7.42 -0.11
CA LYS A 175 -8.47 7.19 0.85
C LYS A 175 -8.15 6.06 1.83
N ILE A 176 -7.32 5.12 1.41
CA ILE A 176 -6.87 3.98 2.20
C ILE A 176 -5.35 4.00 2.22
N LEU A 177 -4.75 3.87 3.40
CA LEU A 177 -3.32 3.71 3.57
C LEU A 177 -3.01 2.35 4.18
N LEU A 178 -2.31 1.52 3.42
CA LEU A 178 -1.85 0.20 3.85
C LEU A 178 -0.41 0.28 4.33
N CYS A 179 -0.13 -0.30 5.51
CA CYS A 179 1.21 -0.34 6.09
C CYS A 179 1.63 -1.79 6.31
N ASP A 180 2.67 -2.24 5.60
CA ASP A 180 3.26 -3.57 5.74
C ASP A 180 4.60 -3.43 6.48
N GLU A 181 4.59 -3.59 7.81
CA GLU A 181 5.76 -3.42 8.71
C GLU A 181 6.49 -2.06 8.55
N ALA A 182 5.73 -0.96 8.69
CA ALA A 182 6.27 0.39 8.59
C ALA A 182 6.86 0.90 9.92
#